data_8799bf206b2a262ad8fc4f44af0eadee
#
_entry.id   8799bf206b2a262ad8fc4f44af0eadee
#
_cell.length_a   1.000
_cell.length_b   1.000
_cell.length_c   1.000
_cell.angle_alpha   90.00
_cell.angle_beta   90.00
_cell.angle_gamma   90.00
#
_symmetry.space_group_name_H-M   'P 1'
#
loop_
_entity.id
_entity.type
_entity.pdbx_description
1 polymer ?
#
loop_
_entity_poly.entity_id
_entity_poly.type
_entity_poly.pdbx_seq_one_letter_code
_entity_poly.pdbx_strand_id
1 'polypeptide(L)'
;MKSQTEEQLALEYELRFARLEEYRAKVWVELCRSFFRRFIKKDCAILDLGCGWGEFINAIEAGKKYGMDLNPESPKHLNPEVQFIHQDCSTKWPLEDGSLDVVFTSNFFEHLPSKDNLLATVKEANRCLKRAGLLICMGPNIKYVGGAYWDFADHYLPLSEASMEEFLRLGGFH
;
A
#
# COMPACT_ATOMS: atom_id res chain seq x y z
N MET A 1 8.64 21.19 4.60
CA MET A 1 9.75 20.22 4.69
C MET A 1 9.98 19.66 3.30
N LYS A 2 11.23 19.45 2.87
CA LYS A 2 11.49 18.76 1.61
C LYS A 2 11.11 17.29 1.83
N SER A 3 10.33 16.70 0.91
CA SER A 3 10.11 15.24 0.90
C SER A 3 11.46 14.52 0.82
N GLN A 4 11.54 13.32 1.37
CA GLN A 4 12.71 12.46 1.21
C GLN A 4 13.02 12.29 -0.28
N THR A 5 14.31 12.24 -0.63
CA THR A 5 14.71 11.87 -1.98
C THR A 5 14.51 10.37 -2.19
N GLU A 6 14.31 9.94 -3.44
CA GLU A 6 14.19 8.51 -3.78
C GLU A 6 15.37 7.68 -3.28
N GLU A 7 16.60 8.23 -3.34
CA GLU A 7 17.81 7.58 -2.82
C GLU A 7 17.77 7.40 -1.29
N GLN A 8 17.25 8.40 -0.57
CA GLN A 8 17.07 8.30 0.88
C GLN A 8 16.03 7.25 1.25
N LEU A 9 14.93 7.20 0.51
CA LEU A 9 13.88 6.21 0.70
C LEU A 9 14.40 4.78 0.47
N ALA A 10 15.16 4.55 -0.60
CA ALA A 10 15.75 3.25 -0.91
C ALA A 10 16.72 2.79 0.19
N LEU A 11 17.62 3.69 0.65
CA LEU A 11 18.59 3.39 1.71
C LEU A 11 17.91 3.05 3.04
N GLU A 12 16.90 3.82 3.45
CA GLU A 12 16.18 3.55 4.69
C GLU A 12 15.42 2.23 4.64
N TYR A 13 14.83 1.90 3.49
CA TYR A 13 14.15 0.64 3.30
C TYR A 13 15.11 -0.55 3.43
N GLU A 14 16.29 -0.46 2.82
CA GLU A 14 17.34 -1.47 2.92
C GLU A 14 17.82 -1.66 4.37
N LEU A 15 18.11 -0.55 5.07
CA LEU A 15 18.58 -0.59 6.46
C LEU A 15 17.55 -1.22 7.42
N ARG A 16 16.26 -0.99 7.18
CA ARG A 16 15.19 -1.49 8.05
C ARG A 16 14.84 -2.95 7.77
N PHE A 17 14.86 -3.37 6.51
CA PHE A 17 14.18 -4.59 6.10
C PHE A 17 15.06 -5.70 5.52
N ALA A 18 16.27 -5.42 5.03
CA ALA A 18 17.11 -6.43 4.37
C ALA A 18 17.38 -7.68 5.24
N ARG A 19 17.55 -7.50 6.55
CA ARG A 19 17.80 -8.63 7.48
C ARG A 19 16.57 -9.50 7.74
N LEU A 20 15.39 -9.01 7.43
CA LEU A 20 14.10 -9.67 7.71
C LEU A 20 13.37 -10.09 6.44
N GLU A 21 13.95 -9.89 5.27
CA GLU A 21 13.30 -10.10 3.98
C GLU A 21 12.71 -11.52 3.85
N GLU A 22 13.52 -12.55 4.11
CA GLU A 22 13.07 -13.95 4.02
C GLU A 22 11.95 -14.26 5.05
N TYR A 23 12.07 -13.73 6.26
CA TYR A 23 11.03 -13.90 7.28
C TYR A 23 9.72 -13.21 6.89
N ARG A 24 9.80 -11.96 6.41
CA ARG A 24 8.64 -11.19 5.95
C ARG A 24 7.95 -11.88 4.79
N ALA A 25 8.71 -12.36 3.80
CA ALA A 25 8.16 -13.10 2.68
C ALA A 25 7.35 -14.33 3.14
N LYS A 26 7.88 -15.12 4.09
CA LYS A 26 7.17 -16.28 4.67
C LYS A 26 5.88 -15.87 5.39
N VAL A 27 5.91 -14.78 6.16
CA VAL A 27 4.74 -14.25 6.85
C VAL A 27 3.67 -13.83 5.84
N TRP A 28 4.04 -13.11 4.78
CA TRP A 28 3.11 -12.67 3.76
C TRP A 28 2.49 -13.83 2.96
N VAL A 29 3.28 -14.86 2.64
CA VAL A 29 2.75 -16.09 2.03
C VAL A 29 1.66 -16.71 2.90
N GLU A 30 1.88 -16.80 4.22
CA GLU A 30 0.89 -17.36 5.13
C GLU A 30 -0.34 -16.47 5.28
N LEU A 31 -0.18 -15.14 5.40
CA LEU A 31 -1.29 -14.19 5.45
C LEU A 31 -2.12 -14.22 4.17
N CYS A 32 -1.49 -14.26 3.02
CA CYS A 32 -2.20 -14.38 1.74
C CYS A 32 -3.00 -15.68 1.67
N ARG A 33 -2.39 -16.81 2.07
CA ARG A 33 -3.00 -18.13 2.04
C ARG A 33 -4.16 -18.28 3.03
N SER A 34 -4.00 -17.81 4.27
CA SER A 34 -4.93 -18.09 5.37
C SER A 34 -5.98 -17.00 5.55
N PHE A 35 -5.67 -15.74 5.21
CA PHE A 35 -6.53 -14.59 5.47
C PHE A 35 -7.01 -13.89 4.20
N PHE A 36 -6.11 -13.34 3.38
CA PHE A 36 -6.49 -12.43 2.29
C PHE A 36 -7.21 -13.12 1.13
N ARG A 37 -6.91 -14.40 0.84
CA ARG A 37 -7.63 -15.18 -0.18
C ARG A 37 -9.14 -15.30 0.05
N ARG A 38 -9.63 -14.96 1.22
CA ARG A 38 -11.09 -14.90 1.50
C ARG A 38 -11.75 -13.70 0.85
N PHE A 39 -11.00 -12.66 0.59
CA PHE A 39 -11.44 -11.39 0.02
C PHE A 39 -10.97 -11.19 -1.42
N ILE A 40 -9.85 -11.80 -1.79
CA ILE A 40 -9.16 -11.60 -3.05
C ILE A 40 -9.26 -12.89 -3.88
N LYS A 41 -9.97 -12.80 -5.02
CA LYS A 41 -10.13 -13.93 -5.93
C LYS A 41 -8.93 -14.05 -6.85
N LYS A 42 -8.69 -15.27 -7.36
CA LYS A 42 -7.53 -15.57 -8.22
C LYS A 42 -7.57 -14.90 -9.61
N ASP A 43 -8.72 -14.47 -10.06
CA ASP A 43 -8.93 -13.84 -11.37
C ASP A 43 -9.04 -12.29 -11.30
N CYS A 44 -8.95 -11.71 -10.10
CA CYS A 44 -9.10 -10.28 -9.91
C CYS A 44 -7.91 -9.48 -10.44
N ALA A 45 -8.17 -8.19 -10.76
CA ALA A 45 -7.15 -7.17 -10.95
C ALA A 45 -6.89 -6.46 -9.62
N ILE A 46 -5.65 -6.49 -9.15
CA ILE A 46 -5.25 -5.94 -7.85
C ILE A 46 -4.10 -4.95 -7.97
N LEU A 47 -4.17 -3.88 -7.18
CA LEU A 47 -3.07 -2.95 -6.95
C LEU A 47 -2.60 -3.07 -5.50
N ASP A 48 -1.29 -3.27 -5.31
CA ASP A 48 -0.58 -3.09 -4.04
C ASP A 48 -0.04 -1.66 -3.99
N LEU A 49 -0.63 -0.84 -3.15
CA LEU A 49 -0.35 0.59 -3.02
C LEU A 49 0.65 0.84 -1.88
N GLY A 50 1.81 1.40 -2.22
CA GLY A 50 2.97 1.42 -1.33
C GLY A 50 3.56 0.01 -1.22
N CYS A 51 3.85 -0.61 -2.37
CA CYS A 51 4.19 -2.04 -2.43
C CYS A 51 5.57 -2.38 -1.85
N GLY A 52 6.45 -1.39 -1.66
CA GLY A 52 7.82 -1.63 -1.17
C GLY A 52 8.53 -2.69 -1.99
N TRP A 53 9.03 -3.74 -1.35
CA TRP A 53 9.68 -4.88 -2.04
C TRP A 53 8.70 -5.96 -2.52
N GLY A 54 7.41 -5.69 -2.44
CA GLY A 54 6.38 -6.52 -3.07
C GLY A 54 6.02 -7.81 -2.34
N GLU A 55 6.31 -7.93 -1.04
CA GLU A 55 6.07 -9.19 -0.31
C GLU A 55 4.62 -9.66 -0.42
N PHE A 56 3.66 -8.73 -0.32
CA PHE A 56 2.25 -9.05 -0.48
C PHE A 56 1.90 -9.40 -1.93
N ILE A 57 2.23 -8.51 -2.89
CA ILE A 57 1.81 -8.67 -4.28
C ILE A 57 2.48 -9.88 -4.96
N ASN A 58 3.69 -10.24 -4.54
CA ASN A 58 4.35 -11.45 -5.00
C ASN A 58 3.67 -12.72 -4.46
N ALA A 59 3.18 -12.68 -3.21
CA ALA A 59 2.59 -13.82 -2.52
C ALA A 59 1.12 -14.07 -2.87
N ILE A 60 0.35 -13.03 -3.20
CA ILE A 60 -1.08 -13.17 -3.50
C ILE A 60 -1.31 -13.73 -4.91
N GLU A 61 -2.24 -14.68 -5.05
CA GLU A 61 -2.70 -15.16 -6.36
C GLU A 61 -3.77 -14.21 -6.91
N ALA A 62 -3.51 -13.60 -8.07
CA ALA A 62 -4.45 -12.73 -8.77
C ALA A 62 -4.22 -12.77 -10.28
N GLY A 63 -5.23 -12.40 -11.06
CA GLY A 63 -5.18 -12.45 -12.53
C GLY A 63 -4.37 -11.32 -13.15
N LYS A 64 -4.44 -10.13 -12.56
CA LYS A 64 -3.66 -8.94 -12.95
C LYS A 64 -3.10 -8.29 -11.70
N LYS A 65 -1.78 -8.07 -11.69
CA LYS A 65 -1.06 -7.53 -10.54
C LYS A 65 -0.37 -6.23 -10.87
N TYR A 66 -0.62 -5.21 -10.06
CA TYR A 66 0.07 -3.93 -10.10
C TYR A 66 0.73 -3.66 -8.76
N GLY A 67 1.94 -3.11 -8.78
CA GLY A 67 2.60 -2.55 -7.60
C GLY A 67 2.89 -1.07 -7.83
N MET A 68 2.57 -0.21 -6.88
CA MET A 68 2.86 1.22 -6.96
C MET A 68 3.71 1.64 -5.78
N ASP A 69 4.83 2.31 -6.05
CA ASP A 69 5.73 2.85 -5.04
C ASP A 69 6.59 3.97 -5.61
N LEU A 70 7.17 4.80 -4.73
CA LEU A 70 8.18 5.79 -5.08
C LEU A 70 9.62 5.25 -4.95
N ASN A 71 9.80 4.07 -4.34
CA ASN A 71 11.11 3.45 -4.20
C ASN A 71 11.58 2.90 -5.55
N PRO A 72 12.66 3.43 -6.15
CA PRO A 72 13.17 3.00 -7.46
C PRO A 72 13.73 1.57 -7.44
N GLU A 73 14.01 1.01 -6.27
CA GLU A 73 14.52 -0.35 -6.10
C GLU A 73 13.40 -1.41 -6.11
N SER A 74 12.14 -1.01 -5.87
CA SER A 74 11.00 -1.94 -5.83
C SER A 74 10.92 -2.91 -7.02
N PRO A 75 11.14 -2.48 -8.29
CA PRO A 75 11.05 -3.40 -9.43
C PRO A 75 12.01 -4.58 -9.37
N LYS A 76 13.14 -4.46 -8.65
CA LYS A 76 14.13 -5.54 -8.54
C LYS A 76 13.64 -6.71 -7.68
N HIS A 77 12.65 -6.47 -6.84
CA HIS A 77 12.08 -7.45 -5.92
C HIS A 77 10.73 -8.00 -6.38
N LEU A 78 10.12 -7.38 -7.41
CA LEU A 78 8.82 -7.80 -7.91
C LEU A 78 8.93 -9.00 -8.86
N ASN A 79 7.97 -9.92 -8.75
CA ASN A 79 7.84 -11.01 -9.71
C ASN A 79 7.53 -10.47 -11.13
N PRO A 80 7.94 -11.16 -12.20
CA PRO A 80 7.81 -10.67 -13.57
C PRO A 80 6.36 -10.36 -14.02
N GLU A 81 5.36 -10.98 -13.40
CA GLU A 81 3.95 -10.73 -13.70
C GLU A 81 3.39 -9.45 -13.06
N VAL A 82 4.12 -8.79 -12.15
CA VAL A 82 3.68 -7.55 -11.50
C VAL A 82 4.05 -6.35 -12.37
N GLN A 83 3.07 -5.57 -12.78
CA GLN A 83 3.29 -4.32 -13.50
C GLN A 83 3.59 -3.21 -12.48
N PHE A 84 4.81 -2.69 -12.51
CA PHE A 84 5.22 -1.64 -11.58
C PHE A 84 4.84 -0.24 -12.09
N ILE A 85 4.34 0.59 -11.18
CA ILE A 85 3.97 1.99 -11.41
C ILE A 85 4.82 2.85 -10.48
N HIS A 86 5.83 3.54 -11.03
CA HIS A 86 6.65 4.48 -10.28
C HIS A 86 5.98 5.84 -10.25
N GLN A 87 5.20 6.14 -9.20
CA GLN A 87 4.41 7.36 -9.13
C GLN A 87 4.01 7.72 -7.71
N ASP A 88 3.87 9.04 -7.46
CA ASP A 88 3.20 9.57 -6.27
C ASP A 88 1.71 9.20 -6.30
N CYS A 89 1.28 8.44 -5.31
CA CYS A 89 -0.08 7.93 -5.20
C CYS A 89 -1.15 9.02 -5.00
N SER A 90 -0.76 10.21 -4.59
CA SER A 90 -1.68 11.35 -4.44
C SER A 90 -1.99 12.07 -5.76
N THR A 91 -1.37 11.63 -6.86
CA THR A 91 -1.65 12.14 -8.22
C THR A 91 -2.53 11.17 -8.99
N LYS A 92 -3.01 11.57 -10.19
CA LYS A 92 -3.87 10.72 -11.02
C LYS A 92 -3.13 9.47 -11.48
N TRP A 93 -3.64 8.28 -11.15
CA TRP A 93 -3.00 7.01 -11.51
C TRP A 93 -3.17 6.70 -13.00
N PRO A 94 -2.16 6.04 -13.64
CA PRO A 94 -2.21 5.62 -15.04
C PRO A 94 -3.06 4.34 -15.20
N LEU A 95 -4.18 4.27 -14.49
CA LEU A 95 -5.15 3.20 -14.50
C LEU A 95 -6.52 3.76 -14.87
N GLU A 96 -7.29 2.98 -15.62
CA GLU A 96 -8.63 3.36 -16.04
C GLU A 96 -9.62 3.33 -14.88
N ASP A 97 -10.68 4.14 -14.98
CA ASP A 97 -11.80 4.14 -14.05
C ASP A 97 -12.44 2.75 -14.01
N GLY A 98 -12.68 2.23 -12.81
CA GLY A 98 -13.34 0.94 -12.63
C GLY A 98 -12.57 -0.26 -13.20
N SER A 99 -11.24 -0.21 -13.25
CA SER A 99 -10.39 -1.27 -13.79
C SER A 99 -9.92 -2.29 -12.76
N LEU A 100 -9.93 -1.95 -11.47
CA LEU A 100 -9.45 -2.77 -10.37
C LEU A 100 -10.58 -3.43 -9.58
N ASP A 101 -10.37 -4.69 -9.19
CA ASP A 101 -11.25 -5.39 -8.24
C ASP A 101 -10.83 -5.11 -6.79
N VAL A 102 -9.52 -4.95 -6.55
CA VAL A 102 -8.96 -4.70 -5.22
C VAL A 102 -7.85 -3.65 -5.30
N VAL A 103 -7.85 -2.74 -4.34
CA VAL A 103 -6.68 -1.95 -3.94
C VAL A 103 -6.30 -2.39 -2.54
N PHE A 104 -5.07 -2.81 -2.36
CA PHE A 104 -4.51 -3.21 -1.08
C PHE A 104 -3.42 -2.23 -0.65
N THR A 105 -3.32 -1.95 0.64
CA THR A 105 -2.22 -1.18 1.21
C THR A 105 -1.94 -1.63 2.63
N SER A 106 -0.65 -1.65 3.00
CA SER A 106 -0.22 -2.07 4.33
C SER A 106 0.94 -1.22 4.83
N ASN A 107 0.80 -0.63 6.03
CA ASN A 107 1.82 0.19 6.67
C ASN A 107 2.40 1.24 5.71
N PHE A 108 1.52 1.99 5.06
CA PHE A 108 1.88 2.96 4.03
C PHE A 108 1.26 4.35 4.27
N PHE A 109 0.00 4.41 4.68
CA PHE A 109 -0.69 5.70 4.81
C PHE A 109 -0.10 6.63 5.86
N GLU A 110 0.55 6.08 6.88
CA GLU A 110 1.29 6.85 7.88
C GLU A 110 2.49 7.62 7.31
N HIS A 111 3.02 7.16 6.16
CA HIS A 111 4.13 7.81 5.46
C HIS A 111 3.70 8.94 4.52
N LEU A 112 2.40 9.13 4.30
CA LEU A 112 1.92 10.21 3.46
C LEU A 112 2.15 11.57 4.15
N PRO A 113 2.66 12.59 3.43
CA PRO A 113 3.13 13.83 4.04
C PRO A 113 2.00 14.72 4.59
N SER A 114 0.77 14.49 4.16
CA SER A 114 -0.38 15.27 4.62
C SER A 114 -1.71 14.52 4.50
N LYS A 115 -2.71 15.01 5.22
CA LYS A 115 -4.10 14.55 5.11
C LYS A 115 -4.69 14.76 3.71
N ASP A 116 -4.26 15.81 3.02
CA ASP A 116 -4.72 16.07 1.64
C ASP A 116 -4.17 15.03 0.67
N ASN A 117 -2.91 14.61 0.83
CA ASN A 117 -2.35 13.50 0.04
C ASN A 117 -3.10 12.19 0.31
N LEU A 118 -3.41 11.89 1.57
CA LEU A 118 -4.20 10.72 1.92
C LEU A 118 -5.59 10.77 1.28
N LEU A 119 -6.29 11.89 1.37
CA LEU A 119 -7.61 12.03 0.76
C LEU A 119 -7.57 11.92 -0.77
N ALA A 120 -6.55 12.52 -1.42
CA ALA A 120 -6.36 12.40 -2.87
C ALA A 120 -6.11 10.93 -3.26
N THR A 121 -5.27 10.22 -2.52
CA THR A 121 -4.98 8.79 -2.73
C THR A 121 -6.23 7.93 -2.59
N VAL A 122 -7.04 8.15 -1.54
CA VAL A 122 -8.29 7.42 -1.32
C VAL A 122 -9.30 7.68 -2.45
N LYS A 123 -9.39 8.92 -2.96
CA LYS A 123 -10.23 9.24 -4.12
C LYS A 123 -9.78 8.55 -5.41
N GLU A 124 -8.48 8.47 -5.66
CA GLU A 124 -7.95 7.74 -6.82
C GLU A 124 -8.20 6.23 -6.69
N ALA A 125 -8.06 5.65 -5.49
CA ALA A 125 -8.44 4.28 -5.24
C ALA A 125 -9.93 4.04 -5.57
N ASN A 126 -10.81 4.93 -5.12
CA ASN A 126 -12.24 4.84 -5.42
C ASN A 126 -12.52 4.93 -6.92
N ARG A 127 -11.84 5.86 -7.64
CA ARG A 127 -12.00 6.01 -9.10
C ARG A 127 -11.59 4.74 -9.85
N CYS A 128 -10.46 4.14 -9.46
CA CYS A 128 -9.92 2.97 -10.16
C CYS A 128 -10.65 1.68 -9.80
N LEU A 129 -11.30 1.60 -8.64
CA LEU A 129 -12.06 0.43 -8.24
C LEU A 129 -13.34 0.28 -9.05
N LYS A 130 -13.65 -0.96 -9.44
CA LYS A 130 -14.95 -1.34 -9.99
C LYS A 130 -16.06 -1.09 -8.97
N ARG A 131 -17.30 -1.03 -9.44
CA ARG A 131 -18.46 -1.07 -8.55
C ARG A 131 -18.40 -2.33 -7.68
N ALA A 132 -18.48 -2.17 -6.36
CA ALA A 132 -18.27 -3.22 -5.37
C ALA A 132 -16.83 -3.80 -5.30
N GLY A 133 -15.83 -3.10 -5.86
CA GLY A 133 -14.43 -3.37 -5.60
C GLY A 133 -14.05 -3.04 -4.16
N LEU A 134 -12.95 -3.60 -3.68
CA LEU A 134 -12.52 -3.49 -2.29
C LEU A 134 -11.26 -2.63 -2.15
N LEU A 135 -11.29 -1.68 -1.22
CA LEU A 135 -10.08 -1.08 -0.67
C LEU A 135 -9.79 -1.75 0.67
N ILE A 136 -8.66 -2.46 0.75
CA ILE A 136 -8.21 -3.16 1.96
C ILE A 136 -7.03 -2.39 2.54
N CYS A 137 -7.23 -1.77 3.71
CA CYS A 137 -6.20 -1.00 4.40
C CYS A 137 -5.76 -1.73 5.67
N MET A 138 -4.47 -1.94 5.82
CA MET A 138 -3.86 -2.43 7.05
C MET A 138 -2.78 -1.43 7.49
N GLY A 139 -2.74 -1.08 8.76
CA GLY A 139 -1.75 -0.11 9.25
C GLY A 139 -1.77 0.06 10.77
N PRO A 140 -0.84 0.85 11.30
CA PRO A 140 -0.75 1.11 12.73
C PRO A 140 -1.97 1.92 13.19
N ASN A 141 -2.56 1.48 14.29
CA ASN A 141 -3.61 2.25 14.96
C ASN A 141 -3.02 2.98 16.15
N ILE A 142 -3.03 4.33 16.12
CA ILE A 142 -2.42 5.17 17.16
C ILE A 142 -2.95 4.86 18.58
N LYS A 143 -4.17 4.32 18.68
CA LYS A 143 -4.75 3.95 19.98
C LYS A 143 -4.04 2.76 20.63
N TYR A 144 -3.36 1.92 19.85
CA TYR A 144 -2.81 0.65 20.31
C TYR A 144 -1.30 0.52 20.09
N VAL A 145 -0.70 1.26 19.14
CA VAL A 145 0.74 1.27 18.97
C VAL A 145 1.40 2.23 19.95
N GLY A 146 2.52 1.82 20.55
CA GLY A 146 3.27 2.64 21.49
C GLY A 146 3.97 3.83 20.81
N GLY A 147 4.41 4.81 21.64
CA GLY A 147 5.08 6.02 21.16
C GLY A 147 6.31 5.75 20.29
N ALA A 148 7.07 4.68 20.57
CA ALA A 148 8.24 4.29 19.81
C ALA A 148 7.98 4.03 18.31
N TYR A 149 6.75 3.71 17.91
CA TYR A 149 6.39 3.61 16.50
C TYR A 149 6.52 4.96 15.77
N TRP A 150 6.33 6.07 16.49
CA TRP A 150 6.34 7.42 15.95
C TRP A 150 7.71 8.11 16.05
N ASP A 151 8.74 7.39 16.53
CA ASP A 151 10.12 7.90 16.57
C ASP A 151 10.76 7.94 15.17
N PHE A 152 10.15 7.28 14.19
CA PHE A 152 10.61 7.32 12.80
C PHE A 152 10.22 8.62 12.12
N ALA A 153 11.20 9.28 11.47
CA ALA A 153 11.03 10.60 10.88
C ALA A 153 10.04 10.67 9.71
N ASP A 154 9.75 9.53 9.10
CA ASP A 154 8.85 9.35 7.96
C ASP A 154 7.42 8.89 8.35
N HIS A 155 7.11 8.84 9.66
CA HIS A 155 5.75 8.60 10.14
C HIS A 155 5.03 9.92 10.41
N TYR A 156 4.27 10.42 9.42
CA TYR A 156 3.64 11.74 9.47
C TYR A 156 2.20 11.71 9.95
N LEU A 157 1.43 10.66 9.63
CA LEU A 157 -0.01 10.60 9.87
C LEU A 157 -0.37 9.56 10.94
N PRO A 158 -0.63 9.99 12.17
CA PRO A 158 -1.17 9.11 13.21
C PRO A 158 -2.64 8.82 12.92
N LEU A 159 -2.94 7.61 12.45
CA LEU A 159 -4.28 7.20 12.07
C LEU A 159 -4.89 6.24 13.10
N SER A 160 -6.21 6.31 13.23
CA SER A 160 -7.02 5.36 13.97
C SER A 160 -8.09 4.78 13.05
N GLU A 161 -8.78 3.74 13.49
CA GLU A 161 -9.93 3.20 12.76
C GLU A 161 -10.97 4.28 12.44
N ALA A 162 -11.24 5.17 13.41
CA ALA A 162 -12.21 6.24 13.22
C ALA A 162 -11.78 7.27 12.17
N SER A 163 -10.50 7.70 12.20
CA SER A 163 -9.99 8.62 11.19
C SER A 163 -9.93 7.99 9.80
N MET A 164 -9.57 6.70 9.70
CA MET A 164 -9.60 5.98 8.43
C MET A 164 -11.01 5.87 7.86
N GLU A 165 -11.99 5.51 8.69
CA GLU A 165 -13.40 5.47 8.29
C GLU A 165 -13.89 6.81 7.75
N GLU A 166 -13.49 7.92 8.39
CA GLU A 166 -13.79 9.27 7.91
C GLU A 166 -13.15 9.56 6.56
N PHE A 167 -11.86 9.25 6.35
CA PHE A 167 -11.19 9.41 5.06
C PHE A 167 -11.82 8.56 3.96
N LEU A 168 -12.18 7.32 4.26
CA LEU A 168 -12.86 6.44 3.31
C LEU A 168 -14.19 7.04 2.86
N ARG A 169 -15.00 7.53 3.79
CA ARG A 169 -16.27 8.19 3.49
C ARG A 169 -16.08 9.46 2.67
N LEU A 170 -15.11 10.32 3.03
CA LEU A 170 -14.77 11.54 2.27
C LEU A 170 -14.21 11.21 0.87
N GLY A 171 -13.60 10.06 0.70
CA GLY A 171 -13.12 9.54 -0.58
C GLY A 171 -14.18 8.84 -1.43
N GLY A 172 -15.44 8.72 -0.92
CA GLY A 172 -16.57 8.18 -1.68
C GLY A 172 -16.83 6.69 -1.45
N PHE A 173 -16.23 6.09 -0.43
CA PHE A 173 -16.56 4.72 0.00
C PHE A 173 -17.79 4.71 0.93
N HIS A 174 -18.59 3.63 0.85
CA HIS A 174 -19.84 3.45 1.61
C HIS A 174 -19.90 2.08 2.29
#